data_95b0c90d4db8f4ec825b1021e3d35675
#
_entry.id   95b0c90d4db8f4ec825b1021e3d35675
#
_cell.length_a   1.000
_cell.length_b   1.000
_cell.length_c   1.000
_cell.angle_alpha   90.00
_cell.angle_beta   90.00
_cell.angle_gamma   90.00
#
_symmetry.space_group_name_H-M   'P 1'
#
loop_
_entity.id
_entity.type
_entity.pdbx_description
1 polymer ?
#
loop_
_entity_poly.entity_id
_entity_poly.type
_entity_poly.pdbx_seq_one_letter_code
_entity_poly.pdbx_strand_id
1 'polypeptide(L)'
;MSTPQPSQTRTNNAPELQQIVDAIRGRRRFVVSSHSRPDGDSIGSQLAIAYALRAIGKEVRVINADPAPPPLMAFPGVPAIEIAARVDGELDAAIIMECGELTRTGVAGLDRFFVINIDHHPGNTRYGQINWFDAGAAACGEMVFDLVRALGAPLSLEVATHIYLAILTDTGSFHYSSISPRTFDICRQTLEAGVDPVLVARNVYDSNNMGRLKLFGAVLSAMQIDPTGRIAIVYLDHEMARAAGGTYEDTEGLINLPLTVKEIQAIVFFKQVEGDQYRVSMRSKGDIDVGAVAKEFGGGGHKNAAGCTVTGAIDALQKVFLEKIEQAIELRDSRIVGLQK
;
A
#
# COMPACT_ATOMS: atom_id res chain seq x y z
N MET A 1 -23.10 1.13 -23.05
CA MET A 1 -22.98 0.17 -21.95
C MET A 1 -22.29 -1.06 -22.50
N SER A 2 -20.97 -1.14 -22.37
CA SER A 2 -20.20 -2.33 -22.74
C SER A 2 -20.39 -3.37 -21.63
N THR A 3 -20.88 -4.54 -22.00
CA THR A 3 -20.97 -5.73 -21.14
C THR A 3 -19.61 -6.00 -20.52
N PRO A 4 -19.50 -6.17 -19.18
CA PRO A 4 -18.26 -6.61 -18.57
C PRO A 4 -17.91 -7.98 -19.14
N GLN A 5 -16.68 -8.12 -19.63
CA GLN A 5 -16.17 -9.46 -19.96
C GLN A 5 -16.21 -10.32 -18.69
N PRO A 6 -16.62 -11.61 -18.78
CA PRO A 6 -16.61 -12.50 -17.63
C PRO A 6 -15.16 -12.57 -17.12
N SER A 7 -15.00 -12.26 -15.83
CA SER A 7 -13.74 -12.41 -15.12
C SER A 7 -13.23 -13.83 -15.38
N GLN A 8 -12.07 -13.94 -16.00
CA GLN A 8 -11.36 -15.22 -16.07
C GLN A 8 -11.26 -15.74 -14.64
N THR A 9 -11.85 -16.88 -14.38
CA THR A 9 -11.66 -17.64 -13.14
C THR A 9 -10.17 -17.84 -12.98
N ARG A 10 -9.55 -17.08 -12.05
CA ARG A 10 -8.16 -17.32 -11.66
C ARG A 10 -8.09 -18.74 -11.16
N THR A 11 -7.42 -19.58 -11.90
CA THR A 11 -7.19 -20.95 -11.50
C THR A 11 -6.17 -20.94 -10.37
N ASN A 12 -6.47 -21.62 -9.25
CA ASN A 12 -5.54 -21.90 -8.14
C ASN A 12 -4.32 -22.74 -8.57
N ASN A 13 -3.98 -22.76 -9.85
CA ASN A 13 -2.96 -23.56 -10.51
C ASN A 13 -1.87 -22.70 -11.15
N ALA A 14 -1.52 -21.53 -10.57
CA ALA A 14 -0.33 -20.83 -11.00
C ALA A 14 0.88 -21.75 -10.77
N PRO A 15 1.71 -22.05 -11.79
CA PRO A 15 2.89 -22.88 -11.63
C PRO A 15 3.81 -22.40 -10.50
N GLU A 16 3.86 -21.08 -10.29
CA GLU A 16 4.64 -20.43 -9.24
C GLU A 16 4.14 -20.80 -7.85
N LEU A 17 2.84 -20.92 -7.64
CA LEU A 17 2.27 -21.33 -6.37
C LEU A 17 2.75 -22.72 -5.96
N GLN A 18 2.75 -23.67 -6.89
CA GLN A 18 3.26 -25.02 -6.61
C GLN A 18 4.76 -25.02 -6.33
N GLN A 19 5.55 -24.22 -7.06
CA GLN A 19 6.98 -24.07 -6.80
C GLN A 19 7.24 -23.49 -5.38
N ILE A 20 6.44 -22.53 -4.95
CA ILE A 20 6.53 -21.97 -3.59
C ILE A 20 6.19 -23.03 -2.54
N VAL A 21 5.12 -23.80 -2.73
CA VAL A 21 4.72 -24.89 -1.83
C VAL A 21 5.85 -25.90 -1.68
N ASP A 22 6.47 -26.34 -2.78
CA ASP A 22 7.58 -27.30 -2.79
C ASP A 22 8.83 -26.70 -2.12
N ALA A 23 9.14 -25.44 -2.39
CA ALA A 23 10.23 -24.73 -1.75
C ALA A 23 10.05 -24.62 -0.22
N ILE A 24 8.82 -24.35 0.24
CA ILE A 24 8.49 -24.27 1.68
C ILE A 24 8.56 -25.66 2.32
N ARG A 25 8.04 -26.69 1.67
CA ARG A 25 8.09 -28.06 2.20
C ARG A 25 9.53 -28.55 2.42
N GLY A 26 10.42 -28.24 1.48
CA GLY A 26 11.83 -28.65 1.51
C GLY A 26 12.72 -27.83 2.48
N ARG A 27 12.20 -26.83 3.17
CA ARG A 27 12.96 -25.91 4.05
C ARG A 27 12.33 -25.79 5.42
N ARG A 28 13.09 -25.33 6.39
CA ARG A 28 12.65 -25.27 7.79
C ARG A 28 12.62 -23.85 8.36
N ARG A 29 13.66 -23.05 8.09
CA ARG A 29 13.91 -21.74 8.72
C ARG A 29 13.69 -20.63 7.72
N PHE A 30 12.78 -19.72 8.03
CA PHE A 30 12.36 -18.65 7.13
C PHE A 30 12.53 -17.28 7.78
N VAL A 31 12.87 -16.28 6.97
CA VAL A 31 12.58 -14.88 7.27
C VAL A 31 11.48 -14.40 6.34
N VAL A 32 10.54 -13.63 6.88
CA VAL A 32 9.49 -12.94 6.13
C VAL A 32 9.74 -11.44 6.27
N SER A 33 9.71 -10.71 5.17
CA SER A 33 9.91 -9.26 5.14
C SER A 33 9.05 -8.62 4.06
N SER A 34 8.89 -7.30 4.10
CA SER A 34 8.20 -6.51 3.07
C SER A 34 8.94 -5.21 2.79
N HIS A 35 8.30 -4.27 2.10
CA HIS A 35 8.88 -2.96 1.85
C HIS A 35 9.04 -2.12 3.12
N SER A 36 10.02 -1.19 3.10
CA SER A 36 10.17 -0.15 4.13
C SER A 36 8.90 0.71 4.22
N ARG A 37 8.63 1.25 5.42
CA ARG A 37 7.37 1.94 5.75
C ARG A 37 6.16 1.06 5.42
N PRO A 38 6.02 -0.08 6.14
CA PRO A 38 5.01 -1.08 5.85
C PRO A 38 3.60 -0.52 6.08
N ASP A 39 2.67 -0.94 5.25
CA ASP A 39 1.24 -0.63 5.35
C ASP A 39 0.43 -1.83 5.83
N GLY A 40 -0.90 -1.75 5.71
CA GLY A 40 -1.78 -2.81 6.21
C GLY A 40 -1.73 -4.08 5.40
N ASP A 41 -1.53 -4.03 4.06
CA ASP A 41 -1.37 -5.24 3.25
C ASP A 41 -0.02 -5.90 3.53
N SER A 42 1.05 -5.13 3.57
CA SER A 42 2.38 -5.69 3.86
C SER A 42 2.45 -6.37 5.23
N ILE A 43 1.93 -5.73 6.29
CA ILE A 43 1.87 -6.32 7.64
C ILE A 43 0.93 -7.52 7.70
N GLY A 44 -0.26 -7.39 7.11
CA GLY A 44 -1.24 -8.47 7.05
C GLY A 44 -0.70 -9.68 6.32
N SER A 45 -0.17 -9.50 5.13
CA SER A 45 0.39 -10.58 4.30
C SER A 45 1.58 -11.28 4.96
N GLN A 46 2.51 -10.52 5.57
CA GLN A 46 3.64 -11.07 6.31
C GLN A 46 3.21 -11.95 7.49
N LEU A 47 2.33 -11.43 8.33
CA LEU A 47 1.91 -12.14 9.54
C LEU A 47 1.00 -13.31 9.22
N ALA A 48 0.12 -13.20 8.23
CA ALA A 48 -0.69 -14.32 7.77
C ALA A 48 0.18 -15.52 7.36
N ILE A 49 1.16 -15.29 6.50
CA ILE A 49 2.06 -16.38 6.09
C ILE A 49 2.96 -16.86 7.23
N ALA A 50 3.43 -15.97 8.11
CA ALA A 50 4.25 -16.37 9.25
C ALA A 50 3.49 -17.27 10.23
N TYR A 51 2.22 -16.95 10.55
CA TYR A 51 1.38 -17.80 11.39
C TYR A 51 1.07 -19.14 10.70
N ALA A 52 0.74 -19.12 9.42
CA ALA A 52 0.48 -20.34 8.66
C ALA A 52 1.71 -21.27 8.61
N LEU A 53 2.88 -20.74 8.39
CA LEU A 53 4.14 -21.50 8.38
C LEU A 53 4.46 -22.09 9.75
N ARG A 54 4.31 -21.31 10.81
CA ARG A 54 4.49 -21.79 12.19
C ARG A 54 3.52 -22.92 12.53
N ALA A 55 2.26 -22.84 12.09
CA ALA A 55 1.26 -23.87 12.28
C ALA A 55 1.60 -25.22 11.62
N ILE A 56 2.38 -25.20 10.54
CA ILE A 56 2.90 -26.42 9.89
C ILE A 56 4.34 -26.78 10.30
N GLY A 57 4.79 -26.27 11.45
CA GLY A 57 6.06 -26.64 12.08
C GLY A 57 7.30 -25.97 11.52
N LYS A 58 7.19 -24.84 10.81
CA LYS A 58 8.33 -24.06 10.33
C LYS A 58 8.77 -23.03 11.37
N GLU A 59 10.06 -22.71 11.38
CA GLU A 59 10.65 -21.64 12.19
C GLU A 59 10.63 -20.35 11.37
N VAL A 60 10.00 -19.30 11.90
CA VAL A 60 9.78 -18.07 11.15
C VAL A 60 10.12 -16.84 11.96
N ARG A 61 11.00 -16.00 11.41
CA ARG A 61 11.24 -14.63 11.86
C ARG A 61 10.53 -13.66 10.91
N VAL A 62 9.97 -12.59 11.45
CA VAL A 62 9.42 -11.49 10.66
C VAL A 62 10.27 -10.27 10.95
N ILE A 63 10.87 -9.68 9.91
CA ILE A 63 11.83 -8.56 10.04
C ILE A 63 11.45 -7.45 9.07
N ASN A 64 11.35 -6.23 9.58
CA ASN A 64 11.15 -5.02 8.78
C ASN A 64 12.22 -3.97 9.09
N ALA A 65 12.51 -3.08 8.16
CA ALA A 65 13.40 -1.94 8.40
C ALA A 65 12.74 -0.87 9.28
N ASP A 66 11.42 -0.69 9.13
CA ASP A 66 10.63 0.32 9.83
C ASP A 66 9.54 -0.34 10.69
N PRO A 67 9.14 0.29 11.80
CA PRO A 67 8.02 -0.17 12.61
C PRO A 67 6.70 -0.08 11.84
N ALA A 68 5.75 -0.93 12.22
CA ALA A 68 4.39 -0.84 11.73
C ALA A 68 3.72 0.48 12.16
N PRO A 69 2.82 1.05 11.34
CA PRO A 69 2.02 2.21 11.72
C PRO A 69 1.26 1.98 13.04
N PRO A 70 1.10 3.03 13.87
CA PRO A 70 0.43 2.91 15.18
C PRO A 70 -0.93 2.20 15.15
N PRO A 71 -1.84 2.43 14.17
CA PRO A 71 -3.11 1.72 14.07
C PRO A 71 -2.97 0.20 14.00
N LEU A 72 -1.88 -0.30 13.42
CA LEU A 72 -1.66 -1.73 13.24
C LEU A 72 -1.07 -2.42 14.48
N MET A 73 -0.58 -1.67 15.46
CA MET A 73 0.03 -2.22 16.67
C MET A 73 -0.94 -3.04 17.54
N ALA A 74 -2.26 -2.86 17.36
CA ALA A 74 -3.28 -3.64 18.05
C ALA A 74 -3.45 -5.08 17.51
N PHE A 75 -2.91 -5.38 16.33
CA PHE A 75 -3.06 -6.71 15.72
C PHE A 75 -2.08 -7.73 16.30
N PRO A 76 -2.50 -9.01 16.45
CA PRO A 76 -1.66 -10.06 16.97
C PRO A 76 -0.34 -10.20 16.23
N GLY A 77 0.78 -10.27 16.96
CA GLY A 77 2.11 -10.48 16.41
C GLY A 77 2.79 -9.23 15.84
N VAL A 78 2.08 -8.11 15.58
CA VAL A 78 2.70 -6.87 15.11
C VAL A 78 3.76 -6.33 16.07
N PRO A 79 3.53 -6.27 17.40
CA PRO A 79 4.56 -5.84 18.34
C PRO A 79 5.79 -6.75 18.41
N ALA A 80 5.70 -7.98 17.88
CA ALA A 80 6.79 -8.95 17.87
C ALA A 80 7.58 -8.96 16.54
N ILE A 81 7.26 -8.10 15.58
CA ILE A 81 8.04 -7.93 14.35
C ILE A 81 9.39 -7.34 14.75
N GLU A 82 10.47 -7.98 14.31
CA GLU A 82 11.82 -7.49 14.53
C GLU A 82 12.08 -6.26 13.65
N ILE A 83 12.59 -5.18 14.25
CA ILE A 83 12.99 -3.98 13.51
C ILE A 83 14.50 -4.00 13.37
N ALA A 84 14.99 -4.19 12.15
CA ALA A 84 16.43 -4.29 11.88
C ALA A 84 16.77 -3.87 10.44
N ALA A 85 17.88 -3.15 10.28
CA ALA A 85 18.42 -2.79 8.96
C ALA A 85 19.13 -3.96 8.25
N ARG A 86 19.31 -5.10 8.92
CA ARG A 86 19.99 -6.26 8.39
C ARG A 86 19.47 -7.54 9.01
N VAL A 87 19.39 -8.59 8.20
CA VAL A 87 19.09 -9.94 8.69
C VAL A 87 20.38 -10.71 8.95
N ASP A 88 20.47 -11.32 10.14
CA ASP A 88 21.58 -12.17 10.56
C ASP A 88 21.09 -13.58 10.92
N GLY A 89 22.05 -14.51 11.00
CA GLY A 89 21.80 -15.91 11.31
C GLY A 89 21.69 -16.80 10.07
N GLU A 90 21.48 -18.08 10.33
CA GLU A 90 21.31 -19.10 9.30
C GLU A 90 19.84 -19.36 9.06
N LEU A 91 19.38 -19.06 7.86
CA LEU A 91 18.01 -19.26 7.39
C LEU A 91 18.05 -19.97 6.05
N ASP A 92 16.99 -20.70 5.74
CA ASP A 92 16.94 -21.50 4.52
C ASP A 92 16.33 -20.71 3.35
N ALA A 93 15.41 -19.78 3.66
CA ALA A 93 14.78 -18.92 2.65
C ALA A 93 14.29 -17.59 3.24
N ALA A 94 14.17 -16.60 2.35
CA ALA A 94 13.50 -15.34 2.59
C ALA A 94 12.22 -15.25 1.75
N ILE A 95 11.09 -14.99 2.38
CA ILE A 95 9.82 -14.71 1.72
C ILE A 95 9.60 -13.20 1.78
N ILE A 96 9.62 -12.56 0.61
CA ILE A 96 9.45 -11.12 0.49
C ILE A 96 8.07 -10.82 -0.08
N MET A 97 7.28 -10.12 0.73
CA MET A 97 5.89 -9.78 0.44
C MET A 97 5.78 -8.33 0.00
N GLU A 98 4.85 -8.02 -0.90
CA GLU A 98 4.48 -6.63 -1.19
C GLU A 98 5.67 -5.75 -1.62
N CYS A 99 6.62 -6.30 -2.34
CA CYS A 99 7.86 -5.58 -2.63
C CYS A 99 8.32 -5.83 -4.06
N GLY A 100 8.16 -4.84 -4.92
CA GLY A 100 8.52 -4.91 -6.34
C GLY A 100 10.02 -4.96 -6.62
N GLU A 101 10.86 -4.58 -5.64
CA GLU A 101 12.32 -4.57 -5.72
C GLU A 101 12.92 -4.86 -4.35
N LEU A 102 13.91 -5.77 -4.27
CA LEU A 102 14.47 -6.23 -3.00
C LEU A 102 15.05 -5.10 -2.14
N THR A 103 15.65 -4.10 -2.77
CA THR A 103 16.25 -2.93 -2.09
C THR A 103 15.21 -2.10 -1.33
N ARG A 104 13.94 -2.13 -1.76
CA ARG A 104 12.84 -1.43 -1.08
C ARG A 104 12.49 -2.00 0.29
N THR A 105 12.96 -3.20 0.62
CA THR A 105 12.77 -3.74 1.97
C THR A 105 13.51 -2.91 3.03
N GLY A 106 14.60 -2.25 2.67
CA GLY A 106 15.50 -1.58 3.61
C GLY A 106 16.27 -2.53 4.53
N VAL A 107 16.10 -3.85 4.36
CA VAL A 107 16.78 -4.89 5.17
C VAL A 107 17.89 -5.52 4.34
N ALA A 108 19.15 -5.29 4.72
CA ALA A 108 20.31 -5.87 4.04
C ALA A 108 20.46 -7.37 4.33
N GLY A 109 21.03 -8.11 3.38
CA GLY A 109 21.41 -9.52 3.52
C GLY A 109 20.29 -10.53 3.28
N LEU A 110 19.11 -10.10 2.82
CA LEU A 110 18.04 -11.00 2.39
C LEU A 110 18.40 -11.79 1.12
N ASP A 111 19.23 -11.21 0.26
CA ASP A 111 19.76 -11.79 -0.98
C ASP A 111 20.69 -13.01 -0.77
N ARG A 112 21.16 -13.24 0.46
CA ARG A 112 21.99 -14.39 0.81
C ARG A 112 21.21 -15.70 0.90
N PHE A 113 19.89 -15.62 0.99
CA PHE A 113 18.99 -16.76 1.16
C PHE A 113 18.29 -17.11 -0.15
N PHE A 114 17.58 -18.22 -0.16
CA PHE A 114 16.68 -18.54 -1.26
C PHE A 114 15.47 -17.60 -1.21
N VAL A 115 15.41 -16.63 -2.13
CA VAL A 115 14.38 -15.58 -2.12
C VAL A 115 13.12 -16.04 -2.87
N ILE A 116 11.98 -15.95 -2.20
CA ILE A 116 10.64 -16.11 -2.76
C ILE A 116 9.98 -14.73 -2.72
N ASN A 117 9.63 -14.20 -3.88
CA ASN A 117 8.92 -12.92 -3.98
C ASN A 117 7.44 -13.17 -4.31
N ILE A 118 6.55 -12.59 -3.50
CA ILE A 118 5.09 -12.63 -3.68
C ILE A 118 4.59 -11.19 -3.68
N ASP A 119 4.03 -10.74 -4.80
CA ASP A 119 3.70 -9.33 -4.99
C ASP A 119 2.59 -9.14 -6.03
N HIS A 120 1.82 -8.08 -5.90
CA HIS A 120 0.81 -7.70 -6.87
C HIS A 120 1.05 -6.33 -7.53
N HIS A 121 2.10 -5.61 -7.13
CA HIS A 121 2.40 -4.27 -7.64
C HIS A 121 2.89 -4.28 -9.09
N PRO A 122 2.33 -3.49 -10.00
CA PRO A 122 2.90 -3.28 -11.34
C PRO A 122 4.34 -2.79 -11.27
N GLY A 123 5.22 -3.38 -12.10
CA GLY A 123 6.64 -3.00 -12.14
C GLY A 123 7.54 -3.84 -11.24
N ASN A 124 7.06 -4.97 -10.72
CA ASN A 124 7.88 -5.95 -10.01
C ASN A 124 9.05 -6.43 -10.88
N THR A 125 10.27 -6.37 -10.35
CA THR A 125 11.53 -6.71 -11.08
C THR A 125 11.84 -8.20 -11.09
N ARG A 126 11.04 -9.02 -10.42
CA ARG A 126 11.18 -10.50 -10.36
C ARG A 126 12.55 -10.94 -9.87
N TYR A 127 13.02 -10.39 -8.79
CA TYR A 127 14.36 -10.57 -8.24
C TYR A 127 14.57 -11.87 -7.44
N GLY A 128 13.52 -12.60 -7.13
CA GLY A 128 13.57 -13.86 -6.38
C GLY A 128 13.93 -15.06 -7.27
N GLN A 129 14.36 -16.15 -6.64
CA GLN A 129 14.48 -17.45 -7.31
C GLN A 129 13.11 -18.01 -7.71
N ILE A 130 12.06 -17.67 -6.94
CA ILE A 130 10.67 -17.87 -7.32
C ILE A 130 9.96 -16.51 -7.19
N ASN A 131 9.20 -16.15 -8.23
CA ASN A 131 8.45 -14.89 -8.26
C ASN A 131 7.01 -15.18 -8.63
N TRP A 132 6.11 -15.00 -7.68
CA TRP A 132 4.68 -15.07 -7.92
C TRP A 132 4.10 -13.67 -7.94
N PHE A 133 3.74 -13.23 -9.13
CA PHE A 133 3.22 -11.91 -9.40
C PHE A 133 1.80 -11.97 -9.95
N ASP A 134 0.85 -11.23 -9.34
CA ASP A 134 -0.52 -11.14 -9.81
C ASP A 134 -1.10 -9.73 -9.67
N ALA A 135 -0.92 -8.89 -10.70
CA ALA A 135 -1.46 -7.52 -10.74
C ALA A 135 -3.00 -7.43 -10.68
N GLY A 136 -3.69 -8.53 -10.78
CA GLY A 136 -5.15 -8.56 -10.66
C GLY A 136 -5.62 -8.93 -9.25
N ALA A 137 -4.72 -9.26 -8.30
CA ALA A 137 -5.10 -9.45 -6.91
C ALA A 137 -5.51 -8.11 -6.28
N ALA A 138 -6.57 -8.12 -5.50
CA ALA A 138 -7.04 -6.92 -4.82
C ALA A 138 -6.10 -6.49 -3.69
N ALA A 139 -5.33 -7.45 -3.17
CA ALA A 139 -4.32 -7.32 -2.14
C ALA A 139 -3.38 -8.52 -2.23
N CYS A 140 -2.16 -8.43 -1.75
CA CYS A 140 -1.28 -9.58 -1.60
C CYS A 140 -1.88 -10.61 -0.62
N GLY A 141 -2.73 -10.15 0.32
CA GLY A 141 -3.52 -11.01 1.20
C GLY A 141 -4.36 -12.07 0.48
N GLU A 142 -4.88 -11.80 -0.74
CA GLU A 142 -5.57 -12.82 -1.55
C GLU A 142 -4.61 -13.94 -2.01
N MET A 143 -3.37 -13.56 -2.38
CA MET A 143 -2.36 -14.53 -2.79
C MET A 143 -1.90 -15.37 -1.60
N VAL A 144 -1.75 -14.75 -0.43
CA VAL A 144 -1.44 -15.47 0.82
C VAL A 144 -2.54 -16.46 1.18
N PHE A 145 -3.81 -16.10 1.00
CA PHE A 145 -4.93 -17.03 1.22
C PHE A 145 -4.77 -18.31 0.37
N ASP A 146 -4.43 -18.16 -0.92
CA ASP A 146 -4.19 -19.31 -1.81
C ASP A 146 -3.00 -20.14 -1.35
N LEU A 147 -1.92 -19.49 -0.94
CA LEU A 147 -0.73 -20.18 -0.46
C LEU A 147 -1.02 -20.96 0.83
N VAL A 148 -1.76 -20.39 1.77
CA VAL A 148 -2.19 -21.06 3.01
C VAL A 148 -3.00 -22.32 2.68
N ARG A 149 -3.94 -22.21 1.73
CA ARG A 149 -4.76 -23.36 1.27
C ARG A 149 -3.92 -24.43 0.57
N ALA A 150 -2.99 -24.03 -0.31
CA ALA A 150 -2.11 -24.95 -1.04
C ALA A 150 -1.09 -25.68 -0.13
N LEU A 151 -0.66 -25.03 0.95
CA LEU A 151 0.18 -25.65 1.97
C LEU A 151 -0.57 -26.66 2.84
N GLY A 152 -1.91 -26.61 2.86
CA GLY A 152 -2.74 -27.36 3.80
C GLY A 152 -2.65 -26.80 5.23
N ALA A 153 -2.20 -25.56 5.39
CA ALA A 153 -2.14 -24.91 6.70
C ALA A 153 -3.56 -24.50 7.17
N PRO A 154 -3.81 -24.51 8.50
CA PRO A 154 -5.10 -24.11 9.01
C PRO A 154 -5.32 -22.61 8.78
N LEU A 155 -6.55 -22.25 8.39
CA LEU A 155 -7.02 -20.87 8.40
C LEU A 155 -7.41 -20.50 9.84
N SER A 156 -6.40 -20.37 10.74
CA SER A 156 -6.65 -19.97 12.14
C SER A 156 -7.17 -18.54 12.21
N LEU A 157 -7.69 -18.14 13.39
CA LEU A 157 -8.17 -16.78 13.60
C LEU A 157 -7.07 -15.73 13.29
N GLU A 158 -5.82 -16.02 13.70
CA GLU A 158 -4.69 -15.10 13.44
C GLU A 158 -4.41 -14.99 11.96
N VAL A 159 -4.34 -16.11 11.21
CA VAL A 159 -4.13 -16.11 9.76
C VAL A 159 -5.26 -15.36 9.06
N ALA A 160 -6.51 -15.69 9.42
CA ALA A 160 -7.70 -15.08 8.83
C ALA A 160 -7.79 -13.58 9.11
N THR A 161 -7.48 -13.14 10.35
CA THR A 161 -7.48 -11.72 10.72
C THR A 161 -6.49 -10.92 9.89
N HIS A 162 -5.30 -11.45 9.65
CA HIS A 162 -4.28 -10.77 8.88
C HIS A 162 -4.58 -10.76 7.38
N ILE A 163 -5.18 -11.82 6.82
CA ILE A 163 -5.66 -11.81 5.44
C ILE A 163 -6.79 -10.77 5.27
N TYR A 164 -7.73 -10.72 6.22
CA TYR A 164 -8.80 -9.72 6.17
C TYR A 164 -8.26 -8.29 6.29
N LEU A 165 -7.29 -8.06 7.20
CA LEU A 165 -6.59 -6.78 7.35
C LEU A 165 -5.96 -6.33 6.03
N ALA A 166 -5.19 -7.21 5.37
CA ALA A 166 -4.54 -6.96 4.10
C ALA A 166 -5.56 -6.51 3.02
N ILE A 167 -6.63 -7.29 2.86
CA ILE A 167 -7.69 -6.99 1.89
C ILE A 167 -8.41 -5.68 2.23
N LEU A 168 -8.77 -5.46 3.50
CA LEU A 168 -9.50 -4.28 3.94
C LEU A 168 -8.72 -3.00 3.64
N THR A 169 -7.42 -3.01 3.92
CA THR A 169 -6.58 -1.80 3.80
C THR A 169 -6.25 -1.50 2.35
N ASP A 170 -5.83 -2.48 1.56
CA ASP A 170 -5.40 -2.26 0.18
C ASP A 170 -6.57 -1.99 -0.79
N THR A 171 -7.75 -2.50 -0.46
CA THR A 171 -8.98 -2.15 -1.20
C THR A 171 -9.60 -0.82 -0.79
N GLY A 172 -9.00 -0.11 0.19
CA GLY A 172 -9.57 1.12 0.73
C GLY A 172 -10.98 0.90 1.27
N SER A 173 -11.17 -0.11 2.12
CA SER A 173 -12.49 -0.53 2.63
C SER A 173 -13.47 -0.90 1.53
N PHE A 174 -13.01 -1.67 0.56
CA PHE A 174 -13.81 -2.10 -0.60
C PHE A 174 -14.28 -0.94 -1.49
N HIS A 175 -13.45 0.09 -1.64
CA HIS A 175 -13.76 1.26 -2.46
C HIS A 175 -13.02 1.28 -3.81
N TYR A 176 -11.88 0.58 -3.95
CA TYR A 176 -11.06 0.61 -5.14
C TYR A 176 -11.47 -0.42 -6.20
N SER A 177 -11.04 -0.21 -7.45
CA SER A 177 -11.48 -0.99 -8.62
C SER A 177 -10.90 -2.41 -8.73
N SER A 178 -9.91 -2.77 -7.92
CA SER A 178 -9.28 -4.10 -7.90
C SER A 178 -10.17 -5.21 -7.30
N ILE A 179 -11.30 -4.84 -6.68
CA ILE A 179 -12.22 -5.76 -6.01
C ILE A 179 -12.92 -6.68 -7.01
N SER A 180 -13.03 -7.95 -6.65
CA SER A 180 -13.69 -8.98 -7.43
C SER A 180 -14.64 -9.83 -6.57
N PRO A 181 -15.52 -10.68 -7.15
CA PRO A 181 -16.31 -11.65 -6.37
C PRO A 181 -15.43 -12.54 -5.48
N ARG A 182 -14.20 -12.86 -5.93
CA ARG A 182 -13.23 -13.64 -5.16
C ARG A 182 -12.81 -12.93 -3.88
N THR A 183 -12.58 -11.61 -3.93
CA THR A 183 -12.24 -10.80 -2.76
C THR A 183 -13.28 -10.99 -1.65
N PHE A 184 -14.56 -10.91 -1.99
CA PHE A 184 -15.64 -11.13 -1.02
C PHE A 184 -15.76 -12.58 -0.55
N ASP A 185 -15.46 -13.56 -1.42
CA ASP A 185 -15.46 -14.98 -1.02
C ASP A 185 -14.34 -15.27 -0.01
N ILE A 186 -13.14 -14.71 -0.19
CA ILE A 186 -12.07 -14.82 0.79
C ILE A 186 -12.48 -14.14 2.11
N CYS A 187 -13.04 -12.92 2.05
CA CYS A 187 -13.54 -12.25 3.25
C CYS A 187 -14.60 -13.09 3.98
N ARG A 188 -15.56 -13.68 3.27
CA ARG A 188 -16.55 -14.60 3.86
C ARG A 188 -15.86 -15.73 4.63
N GLN A 189 -14.85 -16.38 4.03
CA GLN A 189 -14.12 -17.47 4.66
C GLN A 189 -13.32 -17.01 5.89
N THR A 190 -12.76 -15.79 5.88
CA THR A 190 -12.10 -15.23 7.06
C THR A 190 -13.09 -14.96 8.19
N LEU A 191 -14.30 -14.48 7.89
CA LEU A 191 -15.36 -14.29 8.88
C LEU A 191 -15.82 -15.65 9.46
N GLU A 192 -15.95 -16.69 8.63
CA GLU A 192 -16.26 -18.06 9.07
C GLU A 192 -15.17 -18.62 10.00
N ALA A 193 -13.92 -18.21 9.82
CA ALA A 193 -12.80 -18.53 10.72
C ALA A 193 -12.81 -17.72 12.04
N GLY A 194 -13.79 -16.82 12.23
CA GLY A 194 -14.03 -16.09 13.47
C GLY A 194 -13.54 -14.64 13.48
N VAL A 195 -13.14 -14.07 12.32
CA VAL A 195 -12.74 -12.65 12.26
C VAL A 195 -13.93 -11.76 12.57
N ASP A 196 -13.74 -10.81 13.50
CA ASP A 196 -14.66 -9.71 13.71
C ASP A 196 -14.29 -8.54 12.79
N PRO A 197 -15.03 -8.32 11.69
CA PRO A 197 -14.71 -7.27 10.72
C PRO A 197 -14.85 -5.87 11.30
N VAL A 198 -15.72 -5.69 12.31
CA VAL A 198 -15.92 -4.41 12.97
C VAL A 198 -14.72 -4.06 13.83
N LEU A 199 -14.20 -5.04 14.57
CA LEU A 199 -12.99 -4.85 15.38
C LEU A 199 -11.77 -4.53 14.50
N VAL A 200 -11.59 -5.25 13.38
CA VAL A 200 -10.50 -4.97 12.43
C VAL A 200 -10.61 -3.56 11.86
N ALA A 201 -11.80 -3.16 11.39
CA ALA A 201 -12.03 -1.83 10.84
C ALA A 201 -11.78 -0.72 11.89
N ARG A 202 -12.26 -0.90 13.13
CA ARG A 202 -12.02 0.05 14.23
C ARG A 202 -10.54 0.22 14.55
N ASN A 203 -9.80 -0.88 14.65
CA ASN A 203 -8.36 -0.81 14.92
C ASN A 203 -7.61 -0.03 13.84
N VAL A 204 -8.01 -0.16 12.57
CA VAL A 204 -7.37 0.54 11.45
C VAL A 204 -7.81 2.00 11.37
N TYR A 205 -9.12 2.28 11.46
CA TYR A 205 -9.68 3.59 11.09
C TYR A 205 -10.10 4.47 12.27
N ASP A 206 -10.48 3.89 13.42
CA ASP A 206 -10.93 4.66 14.59
C ASP A 206 -9.79 4.96 15.58
N SER A 207 -8.55 4.94 15.10
CA SER A 207 -7.34 5.20 15.89
C SER A 207 -6.91 6.67 15.91
N ASN A 208 -7.72 7.57 15.32
CA ASN A 208 -7.40 8.98 15.24
C ASN A 208 -7.47 9.65 16.63
N ASN A 209 -6.45 10.41 16.98
CA ASN A 209 -6.50 11.32 18.11
C ASN A 209 -7.15 12.66 17.73
N MET A 210 -7.56 13.45 18.73
CA MET A 210 -8.20 14.73 18.50
C MET A 210 -7.29 15.74 17.78
N GLY A 211 -5.97 15.67 18.03
CA GLY A 211 -4.98 16.51 17.34
C GLY A 211 -4.96 16.28 15.85
N ARG A 212 -4.98 15.00 15.43
CA ARG A 212 -5.06 14.64 14.01
C ARG A 212 -6.33 15.17 13.35
N LEU A 213 -7.49 15.04 13.99
CA LEU A 213 -8.74 15.57 13.43
C LEU A 213 -8.70 17.09 13.29
N LYS A 214 -8.17 17.80 14.31
CA LYS A 214 -7.97 19.25 14.23
C LYS A 214 -6.99 19.65 13.14
N LEU A 215 -5.90 18.88 12.97
CA LEU A 215 -4.93 19.09 11.89
C LEU A 215 -5.59 18.95 10.53
N PHE A 216 -6.37 17.88 10.31
CA PHE A 216 -7.13 17.69 9.07
C PHE A 216 -8.08 18.87 8.83
N GLY A 217 -8.81 19.31 9.86
CA GLY A 217 -9.67 20.48 9.78
C GLY A 217 -8.93 21.75 9.36
N ALA A 218 -7.77 22.04 9.99
CA ALA A 218 -6.96 23.21 9.67
C ALA A 218 -6.43 23.17 8.22
N VAL A 219 -5.85 22.03 7.82
CA VAL A 219 -5.28 21.84 6.48
C VAL A 219 -6.37 21.92 5.39
N LEU A 220 -7.52 21.28 5.60
CA LEU A 220 -8.64 21.32 4.64
C LEU A 220 -9.29 22.70 4.56
N SER A 221 -9.35 23.43 5.68
CA SER A 221 -9.89 24.81 5.69
C SER A 221 -8.97 25.78 4.93
N ALA A 222 -7.67 25.51 4.88
CA ALA A 222 -6.69 26.30 4.13
C ALA A 222 -6.50 25.79 2.67
N MET A 223 -7.22 24.74 2.27
CA MET A 223 -7.16 24.19 0.93
C MET A 223 -7.56 25.23 -0.12
N GLN A 224 -6.76 25.32 -1.16
CA GLN A 224 -7.04 26.14 -2.34
C GLN A 224 -7.56 25.26 -3.47
N ILE A 225 -8.50 25.80 -4.23
CA ILE A 225 -9.04 25.15 -5.43
C ILE A 225 -8.69 26.04 -6.62
N ASP A 226 -8.23 25.43 -7.70
CA ASP A 226 -7.92 26.12 -8.96
C ASP A 226 -9.17 26.78 -9.58
N PRO A 227 -9.02 27.76 -10.48
CA PRO A 227 -10.16 28.42 -11.09
C PRO A 227 -11.13 27.51 -11.86
N THR A 228 -10.66 26.33 -12.30
CA THR A 228 -11.51 25.34 -12.99
C THR A 228 -12.32 24.46 -12.04
N GLY A 229 -12.02 24.49 -10.73
CA GLY A 229 -12.64 23.64 -9.72
C GLY A 229 -12.19 22.18 -9.75
N ARG A 230 -11.12 21.86 -10.53
CA ARG A 230 -10.70 20.47 -10.77
C ARG A 230 -9.45 20.05 -9.99
N ILE A 231 -8.68 21.02 -9.48
CA ILE A 231 -7.41 20.74 -8.81
C ILE A 231 -7.45 21.35 -7.40
N ALA A 232 -7.16 20.51 -6.40
CA ALA A 232 -6.97 20.98 -5.03
C ALA A 232 -5.49 21.14 -4.72
N ILE A 233 -5.12 22.21 -4.04
CA ILE A 233 -3.78 22.45 -3.50
C ILE A 233 -3.89 22.49 -1.99
N VAL A 234 -3.08 21.69 -1.33
CA VAL A 234 -3.05 21.56 0.13
C VAL A 234 -1.62 21.82 0.61
N TYR A 235 -1.52 22.52 1.71
CA TYR A 235 -0.26 22.90 2.33
C TYR A 235 -0.24 22.56 3.81
N LEU A 236 0.89 22.12 4.31
CA LEU A 236 1.14 21.88 5.73
C LEU A 236 2.55 22.33 6.09
N ASP A 237 2.65 23.14 7.13
CA ASP A 237 3.90 23.45 7.80
C ASP A 237 3.91 22.98 9.27
N HIS A 238 5.04 23.14 9.92
CA HIS A 238 5.22 22.77 11.32
C HIS A 238 4.38 23.61 12.30
N GLU A 239 4.07 24.85 11.93
CA GLU A 239 3.26 25.74 12.77
C GLU A 239 1.79 25.29 12.78
N MET A 240 1.22 24.96 11.62
CA MET A 240 -0.13 24.40 11.51
C MET A 240 -0.26 23.10 12.32
N ALA A 241 0.71 22.18 12.21
CA ALA A 241 0.70 20.94 12.96
C ALA A 241 0.69 21.19 14.48
N ARG A 242 1.55 22.10 14.95
CA ARG A 242 1.65 22.47 16.37
C ARG A 242 0.39 23.15 16.87
N ALA A 243 -0.17 24.11 16.11
CA ALA A 243 -1.39 24.83 16.46
C ALA A 243 -2.59 23.90 16.56
N ALA A 244 -2.66 22.88 15.72
CA ALA A 244 -3.71 21.88 15.78
C ALA A 244 -3.58 20.90 16.95
N GLY A 245 -2.39 20.81 17.58
CA GLY A 245 -2.09 19.83 18.61
C GLY A 245 -1.96 18.40 18.04
N GLY A 246 -1.72 18.27 16.75
CA GLY A 246 -1.40 17.03 16.05
C GLY A 246 0.12 16.89 15.85
N THR A 247 0.55 15.72 15.40
CA THR A 247 1.93 15.52 14.97
C THR A 247 2.06 15.79 13.47
N TYR A 248 3.24 16.18 13.05
CA TYR A 248 3.53 16.45 11.64
C TYR A 248 3.42 15.18 10.77
N GLU A 249 3.53 14.01 11.38
CA GLU A 249 3.38 12.70 10.76
C GLU A 249 1.93 12.28 10.58
N ASP A 250 0.98 12.86 11.35
CA ASP A 250 -0.44 12.53 11.35
C ASP A 250 -1.21 12.97 10.08
N THR A 251 -0.58 12.84 8.91
CA THR A 251 -1.16 13.29 7.63
C THR A 251 -1.55 12.16 6.67
N GLU A 252 -1.39 10.92 7.09
CA GLU A 252 -1.80 9.78 6.28
C GLU A 252 -3.30 9.81 5.99
N GLY A 253 -3.68 9.56 4.74
CA GLY A 253 -5.07 9.61 4.31
C GLY A 253 -5.62 11.01 4.02
N LEU A 254 -5.03 12.09 4.56
CA LEU A 254 -5.51 13.46 4.36
C LEU A 254 -5.57 13.82 2.87
N ILE A 255 -4.53 13.46 2.11
CA ILE A 255 -4.46 13.77 0.67
C ILE A 255 -5.61 13.15 -0.14
N ASN A 256 -6.25 12.10 0.34
CA ASN A 256 -7.34 11.44 -0.38
C ASN A 256 -8.69 12.13 -0.17
N LEU A 257 -8.86 12.92 0.91
CA LEU A 257 -10.13 13.53 1.25
C LEU A 257 -10.66 14.49 0.18
N PRO A 258 -9.86 15.43 -0.39
CA PRO A 258 -10.34 16.28 -1.46
C PRO A 258 -10.80 15.51 -2.71
N LEU A 259 -10.21 14.36 -3.00
CA LEU A 259 -10.62 13.52 -4.14
C LEU A 259 -11.99 12.87 -3.94
N THR A 260 -12.57 12.88 -2.74
CA THR A 260 -13.96 12.45 -2.52
C THR A 260 -14.97 13.44 -3.11
N VAL A 261 -14.57 14.70 -3.33
CA VAL A 261 -15.37 15.70 -4.04
C VAL A 261 -15.43 15.35 -5.52
N LYS A 262 -16.64 15.30 -6.09
CA LYS A 262 -16.87 14.81 -7.47
C LYS A 262 -16.06 15.57 -8.51
N GLU A 263 -16.03 16.88 -8.39
CA GLU A 263 -15.42 17.82 -9.33
C GLU A 263 -13.89 17.77 -9.28
N ILE A 264 -13.30 17.50 -8.11
CA ILE A 264 -11.85 17.45 -7.94
C ILE A 264 -11.30 16.19 -8.60
N GLN A 265 -10.37 16.38 -9.52
CA GLN A 265 -9.76 15.34 -10.35
C GLN A 265 -8.32 15.05 -9.95
N ALA A 266 -7.63 16.03 -9.38
CA ALA A 266 -6.28 15.89 -8.89
C ALA A 266 -6.04 16.73 -7.63
N ILE A 267 -5.04 16.34 -6.84
CA ILE A 267 -4.59 17.07 -5.66
C ILE A 267 -3.07 17.11 -5.61
N VAL A 268 -2.54 18.26 -5.19
CA VAL A 268 -1.13 18.46 -4.85
C VAL A 268 -1.02 18.85 -3.39
N PHE A 269 -0.31 18.07 -2.61
CA PHE A 269 -0.08 18.29 -1.19
C PHE A 269 1.38 18.64 -0.93
N PHE A 270 1.63 19.87 -0.52
CA PHE A 270 2.93 20.37 -0.11
C PHE A 270 3.10 20.22 1.40
N LYS A 271 4.05 19.41 1.82
CA LYS A 271 4.42 19.21 3.22
C LYS A 271 5.81 19.76 3.44
N GLN A 272 5.94 20.83 4.22
CA GLN A 272 7.22 21.47 4.51
C GLN A 272 8.13 20.47 5.26
N VAL A 273 9.37 20.34 4.83
CA VAL A 273 10.38 19.50 5.51
C VAL A 273 11.22 20.37 6.41
N GLU A 274 11.94 21.33 5.81
CA GLU A 274 12.78 22.31 6.50
C GLU A 274 12.95 23.53 5.60
N GLY A 275 12.89 24.73 6.17
CA GLY A 275 13.04 25.98 5.44
C GLY A 275 12.07 26.06 4.25
N ASP A 276 12.63 26.18 3.05
CA ASP A 276 11.89 26.21 1.77
C ASP A 276 11.89 24.87 1.02
N GLN A 277 12.21 23.78 1.69
CA GLN A 277 12.14 22.43 1.16
C GLN A 277 10.79 21.79 1.47
N TYR A 278 10.17 21.19 0.44
CA TYR A 278 8.86 20.57 0.52
C TYR A 278 8.89 19.15 -0.04
N ARG A 279 8.24 18.23 0.68
CA ARG A 279 7.82 16.96 0.14
C ARG A 279 6.46 17.16 -0.52
N VAL A 280 6.40 16.92 -1.82
CA VAL A 280 5.17 17.03 -2.61
C VAL A 280 4.60 15.65 -2.87
N SER A 281 3.35 15.47 -2.51
CA SER A 281 2.58 14.27 -2.83
C SER A 281 1.45 14.63 -3.77
N MET A 282 1.19 13.81 -4.76
CA MET A 282 0.13 14.03 -5.74
C MET A 282 -0.76 12.80 -5.85
N ARG A 283 -2.06 13.04 -6.02
CA ARG A 283 -3.04 12.00 -6.33
C ARG A 283 -3.96 12.48 -7.45
N SER A 284 -4.53 11.54 -8.20
CA SER A 284 -5.46 11.85 -9.29
C SER A 284 -6.50 10.77 -9.50
N LYS A 285 -7.56 11.11 -10.24
CA LYS A 285 -8.61 10.18 -10.67
C LYS A 285 -8.39 9.74 -12.12
N GLY A 286 -8.81 8.52 -12.44
CA GLY A 286 -8.85 7.99 -13.80
C GLY A 286 -7.49 8.02 -14.50
N ASP A 287 -7.47 8.54 -15.75
CA ASP A 287 -6.31 8.48 -16.62
C ASP A 287 -5.36 9.69 -16.53
N ILE A 288 -5.42 10.46 -15.44
CA ILE A 288 -4.51 11.59 -15.20
C ILE A 288 -3.21 11.05 -14.58
N ASP A 289 -2.08 11.29 -15.28
CA ASP A 289 -0.77 10.73 -14.89
C ASP A 289 0.07 11.70 -14.05
N VAL A 290 -0.10 11.64 -12.73
CA VAL A 290 0.74 12.40 -11.79
C VAL A 290 2.13 11.78 -11.58
N GLY A 291 2.32 10.52 -11.98
CA GLY A 291 3.63 9.88 -11.98
C GLY A 291 4.58 10.50 -12.99
N ALA A 292 4.07 10.85 -14.20
CA ALA A 292 4.83 11.59 -15.20
C ALA A 292 5.22 12.98 -14.65
N VAL A 293 4.29 13.69 -14.02
CA VAL A 293 4.59 14.99 -13.39
C VAL A 293 5.69 14.87 -12.33
N ALA A 294 5.60 13.90 -11.43
CA ALA A 294 6.61 13.72 -10.38
C ALA A 294 8.03 13.50 -10.95
N LYS A 295 8.15 12.77 -12.05
CA LYS A 295 9.44 12.50 -12.72
C LYS A 295 10.12 13.77 -13.22
N GLU A 296 9.38 14.79 -13.65
CA GLU A 296 9.94 16.08 -14.08
C GLU A 296 10.67 16.81 -12.94
N PHE A 297 10.31 16.49 -11.68
CA PHE A 297 10.92 17.04 -10.48
C PHE A 297 11.85 16.05 -9.76
N GLY A 298 12.36 15.04 -10.47
CA GLY A 298 13.28 14.05 -9.90
C GLY A 298 12.63 13.06 -8.93
N GLY A 299 11.30 13.00 -8.92
CA GLY A 299 10.51 12.07 -8.12
C GLY A 299 10.02 10.85 -8.91
N GLY A 300 8.94 10.23 -8.42
CA GLY A 300 8.34 9.07 -9.06
C GLY A 300 7.09 8.58 -8.35
N GLY A 301 6.58 7.44 -8.81
CA GLY A 301 5.38 6.79 -8.28
C GLY A 301 4.53 6.19 -9.37
N HIS A 302 3.30 5.87 -9.01
CA HIS A 302 2.29 5.33 -9.93
C HIS A 302 1.55 6.45 -10.66
N LYS A 303 0.79 6.07 -11.70
CA LYS A 303 -0.02 6.98 -12.50
C LYS A 303 -0.90 7.91 -11.65
N ASN A 304 -1.59 7.38 -10.66
CA ASN A 304 -2.52 8.13 -9.81
C ASN A 304 -1.98 8.48 -8.42
N ALA A 305 -0.73 8.11 -8.12
CA ALA A 305 -0.12 8.31 -6.80
C ALA A 305 1.38 8.48 -6.92
N ALA A 306 1.89 9.70 -6.80
CA ALA A 306 3.30 10.01 -6.98
C ALA A 306 3.76 11.12 -6.04
N GLY A 307 5.09 11.29 -5.92
CA GLY A 307 5.67 12.35 -5.12
C GLY A 307 7.11 12.68 -5.49
N CYS A 308 7.55 13.84 -5.05
CA CYS A 308 8.91 14.35 -5.22
C CYS A 308 9.30 15.23 -4.03
N THR A 309 10.55 15.66 -4.00
CA THR A 309 11.04 16.68 -3.06
C THR A 309 11.54 17.87 -3.85
N VAL A 310 11.11 19.08 -3.49
CA VAL A 310 11.46 20.32 -4.19
C VAL A 310 11.88 21.40 -3.19
N THR A 311 12.64 22.39 -3.67
CA THR A 311 13.10 23.54 -2.87
C THR A 311 12.75 24.82 -3.61
N GLY A 312 12.23 25.82 -2.91
CA GLY A 312 11.91 27.13 -3.44
C GLY A 312 10.72 27.81 -2.77
N ALA A 313 10.40 29.04 -3.21
CA ALA A 313 9.25 29.77 -2.68
C ALA A 313 7.93 29.04 -2.94
N ILE A 314 7.14 28.83 -1.89
CA ILE A 314 5.93 28.01 -1.94
C ILE A 314 4.94 28.47 -3.02
N ASP A 315 4.71 29.79 -3.15
CA ASP A 315 3.77 30.33 -4.13
C ASP A 315 4.22 30.04 -5.58
N ALA A 316 5.52 30.11 -5.85
CA ALA A 316 6.09 29.77 -7.15
C ALA A 316 5.95 28.26 -7.45
N LEU A 317 6.24 27.42 -6.45
CA LEU A 317 6.09 25.97 -6.57
C LEU A 317 4.65 25.58 -6.81
N GLN A 318 3.69 26.12 -6.05
CA GLN A 318 2.26 25.85 -6.21
C GLN A 318 1.80 26.19 -7.64
N LYS A 319 2.24 27.34 -8.18
CA LYS A 319 1.90 27.74 -9.56
C LYS A 319 2.44 26.76 -10.59
N VAL A 320 3.71 26.36 -10.46
CA VAL A 320 4.35 25.41 -11.40
C VAL A 320 3.64 24.05 -11.37
N PHE A 321 3.35 23.53 -10.17
CA PHE A 321 2.66 22.24 -10.05
C PHE A 321 1.22 22.31 -10.57
N LEU A 322 0.50 23.44 -10.34
CA LEU A 322 -0.83 23.66 -10.90
C LEU A 322 -0.79 23.57 -12.43
N GLU A 323 0.10 24.32 -13.09
CA GLU A 323 0.27 24.30 -14.55
C GLU A 323 0.58 22.89 -15.08
N LYS A 324 1.41 22.11 -14.38
CA LYS A 324 1.75 20.74 -14.78
C LYS A 324 0.59 19.77 -14.64
N ILE A 325 -0.20 19.88 -13.57
CA ILE A 325 -1.40 19.06 -13.37
C ILE A 325 -2.49 19.43 -14.37
N GLU A 326 -2.68 20.73 -14.69
CA GLU A 326 -3.58 21.16 -15.74
C GLU A 326 -3.23 20.53 -17.09
N GLN A 327 -1.94 20.57 -17.48
CA GLN A 327 -1.44 19.91 -18.71
C GLN A 327 -1.74 18.40 -18.71
N ALA A 328 -1.55 17.72 -17.58
CA ALA A 328 -1.86 16.29 -17.48
C ALA A 328 -3.37 15.99 -17.63
N ILE A 329 -4.23 16.87 -17.13
CA ILE A 329 -5.69 16.79 -17.31
C ILE A 329 -6.07 17.03 -18.77
N GLU A 330 -5.52 18.06 -19.42
CA GLU A 330 -5.79 18.37 -20.84
C GLU A 330 -5.34 17.25 -21.78
N LEU A 331 -4.19 16.64 -21.51
CA LEU A 331 -3.70 15.47 -22.26
C LEU A 331 -4.68 14.30 -22.18
N ARG A 332 -5.26 14.03 -20.99
CA ARG A 332 -6.29 13.02 -20.80
C ARG A 332 -7.57 13.38 -21.57
N ASP A 333 -8.04 14.61 -21.46
CA ASP A 333 -9.27 15.08 -22.11
C ASP A 333 -9.16 14.98 -23.65
N SER A 334 -8.00 15.34 -24.20
CA SER A 334 -7.71 15.23 -25.64
C SER A 334 -7.74 13.79 -26.15
N ARG A 335 -7.24 12.83 -25.34
CA ARG A 335 -7.30 11.38 -25.67
C ARG A 335 -8.72 10.86 -25.71
N ILE A 336 -9.57 11.28 -24.77
CA ILE A 336 -10.98 10.87 -24.71
C ILE A 336 -11.72 11.39 -25.95
N VAL A 337 -11.50 12.62 -26.37
CA VAL A 337 -12.12 13.20 -27.58
C VAL A 337 -11.63 12.51 -28.86
N GLY A 338 -10.36 12.08 -28.91
CA GLY A 338 -9.78 11.32 -30.02
C GLY A 338 -10.32 9.89 -30.16
N LEU A 339 -10.79 9.28 -29.10
CA LEU A 339 -11.39 7.93 -29.10
C LEU A 339 -12.89 7.92 -29.46
N GLN A 340 -13.53 9.09 -29.51
CA GLN A 340 -14.95 9.22 -29.89
C GLN A 340 -15.15 9.61 -31.38
N LYS A 341 -14.09 9.76 -32.12
CA LYS A 341 -14.07 9.95 -33.57
C LYS A 341 -13.59 8.68 -34.29
#